data_b27c13d4a8e97377a7539068f46092fc
#
_entry.id   b27c13d4a8e97377a7539068f46092fc
#
_cell.length_a   1.000
_cell.length_b   1.000
_cell.length_c   1.000
_cell.angle_alpha   90.00
_cell.angle_beta   90.00
_cell.angle_gamma   90.00
#
_symmetry.space_group_name_H-M   'P 1'
#
loop_
_entity.id
_entity.type
_entity.pdbx_description
1 polymer ?
#
loop_
_entity_poly.entity_id
_entity_poly.type
_entity_poly.pdbx_seq_one_letter_code
_entity_poly.pdbx_strand_id
1 'polypeptide(L)'
;MANHAPLRVAFTNIPRRIWAGGYNYQNNLFALLNRYCPGEVLPVLFAGHGDDATDLAAIAQIPDVEVVQSPAFDRRRSGLATALALGLDRAAVAEFRASRIDVVFESARFFGWRLPFPAVAWFPDFQHRRLPHFFSPATRWRRELGFRAQIVSGRTILLSSESALLDFRKFYPGSTSDISVVRFATWPAASSLSADPTAVTAEYNLPSRYFYLPNQFWRHKNHQVAIDALAILKRRGLDIVIAVSGSKDDPREPNYFGDIMKEVARHGLEENFRYLGMIPLAHVYALLRSSTALINPSRIEGWSTTVEEAKSFGVPMILSDIDVHREQTGGMARYFGADDAGALADHLSDSLQDGGRVVARDLLPDLDDRVRTFATDFASMLRRTAAARV
;
A
#
# COMPACT_ATOMS: atom_id res chain seq x y z
N MET A 1 1.35 26.76 -24.95
CA MET A 1 1.17 26.27 -23.54
C MET A 1 1.96 27.20 -22.67
N ALA A 2 1.34 27.85 -21.68
CA ALA A 2 2.06 28.75 -20.78
C ALA A 2 3.09 27.90 -20.02
N ASN A 3 4.36 28.28 -20.09
CA ASN A 3 5.49 27.62 -19.44
C ASN A 3 5.41 27.98 -17.93
N HIS A 4 4.52 27.34 -17.18
CA HIS A 4 4.50 27.47 -15.72
C HIS A 4 5.67 26.69 -15.14
N ALA A 5 6.38 27.29 -14.18
CA ALA A 5 7.39 26.56 -13.41
C ALA A 5 6.76 25.31 -12.76
N PRO A 6 7.52 24.20 -12.63
CA PRO A 6 7.00 22.99 -12.01
C PRO A 6 6.57 23.24 -10.56
N LEU A 7 5.46 22.63 -10.17
CA LEU A 7 4.95 22.70 -8.80
C LEU A 7 5.88 21.90 -7.87
N ARG A 8 6.53 22.57 -6.92
CA ARG A 8 7.44 21.94 -5.96
C ARG A 8 6.64 21.39 -4.77
N VAL A 9 6.64 20.06 -4.62
CA VAL A 9 5.80 19.37 -3.63
C VAL A 9 6.66 18.70 -2.57
N ALA A 10 6.46 19.09 -1.30
CA ALA A 10 7.15 18.46 -0.19
C ALA A 10 6.52 17.11 0.16
N PHE A 11 7.32 16.06 0.16
CA PHE A 11 7.00 14.75 0.70
C PHE A 11 7.91 14.45 1.89
N THR A 12 7.43 13.63 2.84
CA THR A 12 8.27 13.09 3.90
C THR A 12 8.60 11.64 3.62
N ASN A 13 9.83 11.23 3.94
CA ASN A 13 10.27 9.86 3.72
C ASN A 13 9.42 8.86 4.50
N ILE A 14 8.98 7.81 3.82
CA ILE A 14 8.30 6.63 4.38
C ILE A 14 9.31 5.49 4.39
N PRO A 15 9.97 5.18 5.51
CA PRO A 15 11.00 4.18 5.53
C PRO A 15 10.47 2.78 5.25
N ARG A 16 11.16 2.09 4.35
CA ARG A 16 10.83 0.75 3.87
C ARG A 16 10.67 -0.26 5.01
N ARG A 17 11.56 -0.21 6.02
CA ARG A 17 11.50 -1.12 7.18
C ARG A 17 10.25 -0.98 8.04
N ILE A 18 9.55 0.17 7.97
CA ILE A 18 8.34 0.44 8.76
C ILE A 18 7.09 0.14 7.97
N TRP A 19 7.08 0.58 6.71
CA TRP A 19 5.94 0.37 5.83
C TRP A 19 6.41 0.26 4.38
N ALA A 20 6.79 -0.98 4.00
CA ALA A 20 7.29 -1.27 2.65
C ALA A 20 6.29 -0.87 1.55
N GLY A 21 4.98 -1.10 1.78
CA GLY A 21 3.93 -0.69 0.83
C GLY A 21 3.90 0.82 0.60
N GLY A 22 4.04 1.63 1.66
CA GLY A 22 4.11 3.08 1.54
C GLY A 22 5.37 3.59 0.85
N TYR A 23 6.52 2.96 1.12
CA TYR A 23 7.77 3.25 0.43
C TYR A 23 7.66 2.95 -1.08
N ASN A 24 7.15 1.77 -1.43
CA ASN A 24 6.95 1.39 -2.82
C ASN A 24 5.93 2.31 -3.53
N TYR A 25 4.85 2.69 -2.84
CA TYR A 25 3.90 3.68 -3.35
C TYR A 25 4.58 5.00 -3.68
N GLN A 26 5.42 5.54 -2.78
CA GLN A 26 6.10 6.81 -2.97
C GLN A 26 7.09 6.77 -4.14
N ASN A 27 7.90 5.70 -4.24
CA ASN A 27 8.82 5.49 -5.37
C ASN A 27 8.08 5.37 -6.70
N ASN A 28 7.03 4.57 -6.73
CA ASN A 28 6.20 4.39 -7.93
C ASN A 28 5.54 5.71 -8.35
N LEU A 29 4.99 6.48 -7.39
CA LEU A 29 4.41 7.79 -7.67
C LEU A 29 5.42 8.74 -8.30
N PHE A 30 6.64 8.86 -7.73
CA PHE A 30 7.65 9.76 -8.25
C PHE A 30 8.08 9.39 -9.67
N ALA A 31 8.30 8.10 -9.91
CA ALA A 31 8.65 7.60 -11.25
C ALA A 31 7.54 7.88 -12.28
N LEU A 32 6.27 7.71 -11.89
CA LEU A 32 5.13 7.96 -12.77
C LEU A 32 4.87 9.44 -13.02
N LEU A 33 5.05 10.31 -12.01
CA LEU A 33 4.98 11.76 -12.19
C LEU A 33 6.05 12.24 -13.18
N ASN A 34 7.29 11.75 -13.06
CA ASN A 34 8.34 12.07 -14.01
C ASN A 34 7.99 11.60 -15.43
N ARG A 35 7.43 10.39 -15.57
CA ARG A 35 7.12 9.79 -16.87
C ARG A 35 5.95 10.44 -17.59
N TYR A 36 4.85 10.75 -16.88
CA TYR A 36 3.57 11.15 -17.46
C TYR A 36 3.21 12.62 -17.25
N CYS A 37 3.87 13.30 -16.30
CA CYS A 37 3.68 14.71 -15.99
C CYS A 37 5.04 15.46 -15.94
N PRO A 38 5.92 15.27 -16.96
CA PRO A 38 7.27 15.85 -16.93
C PRO A 38 7.20 17.39 -16.87
N GLY A 39 7.95 18.00 -15.97
CA GLY A 39 7.96 19.45 -15.79
C GLY A 39 6.71 20.06 -15.13
N GLU A 40 5.73 19.25 -14.71
CA GLU A 40 4.53 19.74 -14.02
C GLU A 40 4.66 19.69 -12.51
N VAL A 41 5.24 18.61 -11.97
CA VAL A 41 5.44 18.38 -10.54
C VAL A 41 6.88 18.00 -10.29
N LEU A 42 7.51 18.65 -9.31
CA LEU A 42 8.85 18.34 -8.85
C LEU A 42 8.75 17.86 -7.38
N PRO A 43 8.84 16.55 -7.14
CA PRO A 43 8.86 15.99 -5.80
C PRO A 43 10.13 16.41 -5.05
N VAL A 44 9.97 16.93 -3.84
CA VAL A 44 11.05 17.22 -2.90
C VAL A 44 10.86 16.33 -1.68
N LEU A 45 11.71 15.31 -1.54
CA LEU A 45 11.64 14.35 -0.44
C LEU A 45 12.46 14.86 0.75
N PHE A 46 11.79 15.11 1.86
CA PHE A 46 12.42 15.46 3.13
C PHE A 46 12.64 14.22 3.99
N ALA A 47 13.88 14.00 4.40
CA ALA A 47 14.31 12.87 5.21
C ALA A 47 15.10 13.31 6.43
N GLY A 48 15.07 12.52 7.50
CA GLY A 48 15.92 12.70 8.68
C GLY A 48 17.33 12.14 8.45
N HIS A 49 18.29 12.54 9.29
CA HIS A 49 19.65 12.00 9.25
C HIS A 49 19.74 10.52 9.65
N GLY A 50 18.74 10.01 10.35
CA GLY A 50 18.65 8.59 10.74
C GLY A 50 17.90 7.70 9.76
N ASP A 51 17.48 8.22 8.60
CA ASP A 51 16.86 7.42 7.55
C ASP A 51 17.90 6.62 6.76
N ASP A 52 17.48 5.50 6.16
CA ASP A 52 18.35 4.57 5.46
C ASP A 52 18.94 5.20 4.18
N ALA A 53 20.27 5.27 4.12
CA ALA A 53 20.97 5.90 3.00
C ALA A 53 20.76 5.16 1.66
N THR A 54 20.58 3.83 1.70
CA THR A 54 20.33 3.02 0.51
C THR A 54 18.95 3.31 -0.07
N ASP A 55 17.93 3.39 0.81
CA ASP A 55 16.57 3.75 0.41
C ASP A 55 16.52 5.16 -0.19
N LEU A 56 17.22 6.13 0.42
CA LEU A 56 17.27 7.50 -0.09
C LEU A 56 18.04 7.62 -1.41
N ALA A 57 19.15 6.89 -1.55
CA ALA A 57 19.91 6.85 -2.80
C ALA A 57 19.10 6.28 -3.96
N ALA A 58 18.28 5.26 -3.72
CA ALA A 58 17.38 4.71 -4.73
C ALA A 58 16.35 5.73 -5.21
N ILE A 59 15.76 6.52 -4.30
CA ILE A 59 14.83 7.59 -4.64
C ILE A 59 15.51 8.72 -5.40
N ALA A 60 16.72 9.11 -4.99
CA ALA A 60 17.49 10.18 -5.63
C ALA A 60 17.92 9.84 -7.08
N GLN A 61 17.86 8.57 -7.48
CA GLN A 61 18.08 8.16 -8.88
C GLN A 61 16.88 8.39 -9.79
N ILE A 62 15.70 8.66 -9.23
CA ILE A 62 14.49 9.00 -10.03
C ILE A 62 14.69 10.42 -10.56
N PRO A 63 14.63 10.65 -11.89
CA PRO A 63 14.80 11.98 -12.46
C PRO A 63 13.78 12.98 -11.87
N ASP A 64 14.18 14.24 -11.77
CA ASP A 64 13.36 15.35 -11.25
C ASP A 64 12.89 15.16 -9.79
N VAL A 65 13.55 14.31 -8.99
CA VAL A 65 13.32 14.18 -7.55
C VAL A 65 14.48 14.80 -6.78
N GLU A 66 14.17 15.75 -5.91
CA GLU A 66 15.14 16.32 -4.97
C GLU A 66 15.05 15.62 -3.63
N VAL A 67 16.17 15.32 -2.99
CA VAL A 67 16.23 14.76 -1.63
C VAL A 67 16.91 15.76 -0.70
N VAL A 68 16.20 16.16 0.35
CA VAL A 68 16.68 17.10 1.38
C VAL A 68 16.77 16.36 2.71
N GLN A 69 17.99 16.23 3.26
CA GLN A 69 18.19 15.67 4.60
C GLN A 69 18.33 16.79 5.62
N SER A 70 17.51 16.73 6.69
CA SER A 70 17.56 17.72 7.77
C SER A 70 17.13 17.11 9.10
N PRO A 71 17.73 17.54 10.22
CA PRO A 71 17.33 17.15 11.58
C PRO A 71 15.88 17.47 11.90
N ALA A 72 15.25 18.40 11.16
CA ALA A 72 13.84 18.73 11.30
C ALA A 72 12.91 17.55 11.03
N PHE A 73 13.40 16.55 10.28
CA PHE A 73 12.64 15.37 9.90
C PHE A 73 13.07 14.10 10.66
N ASP A 74 13.99 14.22 11.63
CA ASP A 74 14.36 13.10 12.50
C ASP A 74 13.15 12.59 13.31
N ARG A 75 13.01 11.28 13.40
CA ARG A 75 11.82 10.63 14.01
C ARG A 75 11.66 10.85 15.49
N ARG A 76 12.74 11.12 16.23
CA ARG A 76 12.72 11.37 17.68
C ARG A 76 12.08 12.71 18.03
N ARG A 77 11.88 13.60 17.06
CA ARG A 77 11.16 14.85 17.30
C ARG A 77 9.65 14.58 17.29
N SER A 78 9.00 14.88 18.40
CA SER A 78 7.55 14.77 18.59
C SER A 78 6.80 15.87 17.80
N GLY A 79 6.91 15.83 16.46
CA GLY A 79 6.33 16.83 15.57
C GLY A 79 4.83 17.05 15.81
N LEU A 80 4.07 15.97 16.08
CA LEU A 80 2.63 16.09 16.33
C LEU A 80 2.31 16.91 17.59
N ALA A 81 2.95 16.63 18.72
CA ALA A 81 2.70 17.36 19.97
C ALA A 81 3.05 18.84 19.84
N THR A 82 4.20 19.15 19.24
CA THR A 82 4.63 20.52 18.96
C THR A 82 3.72 21.23 17.97
N ALA A 83 3.34 20.55 16.89
CA ALA A 83 2.42 21.07 15.89
C ALA A 83 1.02 21.33 16.45
N LEU A 84 0.55 20.48 17.37
CA LEU A 84 -0.72 20.68 18.07
C LEU A 84 -0.61 21.82 19.11
N ALA A 85 0.44 21.86 19.92
CA ALA A 85 0.59 22.86 20.99
C ALA A 85 0.89 24.28 20.46
N LEU A 86 1.79 24.39 19.49
CA LEU A 86 2.23 25.67 18.91
C LEU A 86 1.53 26.04 17.61
N GLY A 87 0.75 25.11 17.06
CA GLY A 87 0.04 25.28 15.77
C GLY A 87 0.94 25.18 14.55
N LEU A 88 2.26 24.98 14.72
CA LEU A 88 3.21 24.98 13.61
C LEU A 88 4.50 24.23 13.97
N ASP A 89 4.95 23.36 13.09
CA ASP A 89 6.31 22.80 13.10
C ASP A 89 7.28 23.81 12.44
N ARG A 90 7.84 24.71 13.25
CA ARG A 90 8.69 25.80 12.75
C ARG A 90 9.93 25.31 12.01
N ALA A 91 10.53 24.21 12.46
CA ALA A 91 11.73 23.66 11.83
C ALA A 91 11.42 23.13 10.42
N ALA A 92 10.35 22.33 10.29
CA ALA A 92 9.91 21.84 8.98
C ALA A 92 9.52 22.99 8.03
N VAL A 93 8.81 24.01 8.53
CA VAL A 93 8.42 25.18 7.73
C VAL A 93 9.63 25.98 7.24
N ALA A 94 10.69 26.10 8.03
CA ALA A 94 11.92 26.75 7.58
C ALA A 94 12.55 25.99 6.39
N GLU A 95 12.61 24.67 6.45
CA GLU A 95 13.10 23.83 5.36
C GLU A 95 12.21 23.92 4.10
N PHE A 96 10.88 23.92 4.26
CA PHE A 96 9.95 24.09 3.14
C PHE A 96 10.14 25.44 2.44
N ARG A 97 10.36 26.53 3.21
CA ARG A 97 10.66 27.85 2.63
C ARG A 97 12.01 27.88 1.90
N ALA A 98 13.05 27.31 2.51
CA ALA A 98 14.38 27.23 1.91
C ALA A 98 14.34 26.44 0.58
N SER A 99 13.52 25.39 0.51
CA SER A 99 13.33 24.56 -0.69
C SER A 99 12.25 25.11 -1.64
N ARG A 100 11.68 26.28 -1.39
CA ARG A 100 10.65 26.92 -2.23
C ARG A 100 9.46 26.01 -2.51
N ILE A 101 8.92 25.36 -1.48
CA ILE A 101 7.80 24.44 -1.62
C ILE A 101 6.51 25.21 -1.89
N ASP A 102 5.71 24.70 -2.83
CA ASP A 102 4.39 25.23 -3.18
C ASP A 102 3.25 24.48 -2.45
N VAL A 103 3.37 23.13 -2.34
CA VAL A 103 2.37 22.27 -1.70
C VAL A 103 3.06 21.27 -0.77
N VAL A 104 2.45 21.00 0.39
CA VAL A 104 2.94 19.99 1.33
C VAL A 104 2.05 18.75 1.30
N PHE A 105 2.64 17.58 1.10
CA PHE A 105 1.97 16.28 1.14
C PHE A 105 2.18 15.62 2.51
N GLU A 106 1.13 15.59 3.31
CA GLU A 106 1.12 15.00 4.67
C GLU A 106 0.74 13.52 4.59
N SER A 107 1.73 12.61 4.51
CA SER A 107 1.48 11.16 4.45
C SER A 107 1.18 10.54 5.82
N ALA A 108 1.93 10.93 6.86
CA ALA A 108 1.77 10.41 8.23
C ALA A 108 2.19 11.43 9.29
N ARG A 109 2.46 12.66 8.88
CA ARG A 109 2.94 13.74 9.75
C ARG A 109 2.03 14.95 9.56
N PHE A 110 1.59 15.52 10.65
CA PHE A 110 0.84 16.78 10.70
C PHE A 110 1.79 17.92 11.05
N PHE A 111 1.86 18.97 10.22
CA PHE A 111 2.76 20.10 10.41
C PHE A 111 2.13 21.30 11.12
N GLY A 112 0.89 21.17 11.58
CA GLY A 112 0.17 22.16 12.38
C GLY A 112 -0.94 22.87 11.61
N TRP A 113 -1.94 23.39 12.36
CA TRP A 113 -3.10 24.08 11.76
C TRP A 113 -2.77 25.46 11.19
N ARG A 114 -1.61 26.01 11.55
CA ARG A 114 -1.10 27.31 11.04
C ARG A 114 -0.07 27.13 9.92
N LEU A 115 -0.01 25.96 9.28
CA LEU A 115 0.91 25.72 8.17
C LEU A 115 0.66 26.74 7.06
N PRO A 116 1.68 27.57 6.66
CA PRO A 116 1.51 28.61 5.67
C PRO A 116 1.59 28.13 4.21
N PHE A 117 1.33 26.85 3.98
CA PHE A 117 1.34 26.22 2.66
C PHE A 117 0.00 25.52 2.41
N PRO A 118 -0.49 25.48 1.15
CA PRO A 118 -1.48 24.50 0.76
C PRO A 118 -1.01 23.09 1.10
N ALA A 119 -1.93 22.23 1.58
CA ALA A 119 -1.50 20.89 1.95
C ALA A 119 -2.55 19.83 1.61
N VAL A 120 -2.05 18.67 1.20
CA VAL A 120 -2.81 17.44 1.00
C VAL A 120 -2.55 16.49 2.15
N ALA A 121 -3.58 15.97 2.76
CA ALA A 121 -3.49 14.92 3.78
C ALA A 121 -3.91 13.58 3.18
N TRP A 122 -3.00 12.61 3.14
CA TRP A 122 -3.29 11.27 2.65
C TRP A 122 -3.84 10.38 3.77
N PHE A 123 -5.07 9.91 3.60
CA PHE A 123 -5.70 8.94 4.50
C PHE A 123 -5.70 7.57 3.79
N PRO A 124 -4.72 6.72 4.07
CA PRO A 124 -4.57 5.46 3.36
C PRO A 124 -5.67 4.46 3.66
N ASP A 125 -6.25 4.51 4.87
CA ASP A 125 -7.34 3.64 5.33
C ASP A 125 -8.03 4.17 6.59
N PHE A 126 -9.16 3.55 6.93
CA PHE A 126 -9.91 3.78 8.18
C PHE A 126 -9.90 2.56 9.12
N GLN A 127 -8.84 1.76 9.12
CA GLN A 127 -8.73 0.55 9.95
C GLN A 127 -9.07 0.81 11.43
N HIS A 128 -8.58 1.91 12.00
CA HIS A 128 -8.81 2.26 13.40
C HIS A 128 -10.30 2.52 13.74
N ARG A 129 -11.13 2.78 12.72
CA ARG A 129 -12.58 2.98 12.83
C ARG A 129 -13.37 1.71 12.49
N ARG A 130 -12.96 0.99 11.44
CA ARG A 130 -13.61 -0.24 10.97
C ARG A 130 -13.29 -1.43 11.89
N LEU A 131 -12.05 -1.54 12.37
CA LEU A 131 -11.53 -2.62 13.19
C LEU A 131 -10.90 -2.09 14.50
N PRO A 132 -11.67 -1.39 15.34
CA PRO A 132 -11.13 -0.70 16.53
C PRO A 132 -10.46 -1.66 17.53
N HIS A 133 -10.88 -2.92 17.54
CA HIS A 133 -10.33 -3.97 18.43
C HIS A 133 -8.92 -4.43 18.02
N PHE A 134 -8.42 -4.07 16.83
CA PHE A 134 -7.04 -4.34 16.41
C PHE A 134 -6.05 -3.23 16.83
N PHE A 135 -6.51 -2.25 17.57
CA PHE A 135 -5.69 -1.10 17.98
C PHE A 135 -5.81 -0.87 19.49
N SER A 136 -4.69 -0.57 20.12
CA SER A 136 -4.75 -0.07 21.50
C SER A 136 -5.55 1.26 21.54
N PRO A 137 -6.26 1.56 22.64
CA PRO A 137 -7.00 2.81 22.78
C PRO A 137 -6.13 4.05 22.49
N ALA A 138 -4.88 4.06 22.95
CA ALA A 138 -3.95 5.16 22.72
C ALA A 138 -3.59 5.34 21.25
N THR A 139 -3.33 4.23 20.52
CA THR A 139 -3.02 4.28 19.08
C THR A 139 -4.23 4.74 18.28
N ARG A 140 -5.42 4.24 18.62
CA ARG A 140 -6.67 4.66 17.98
C ARG A 140 -6.92 6.15 18.19
N TRP A 141 -6.77 6.63 19.41
CA TRP A 141 -6.96 8.03 19.76
C TRP A 141 -5.95 8.95 19.02
N ARG A 142 -4.68 8.54 18.96
CA ARG A 142 -3.64 9.29 18.25
C ARG A 142 -3.92 9.39 16.75
N ARG A 143 -4.36 8.32 16.09
CA ARG A 143 -4.75 8.36 14.66
C ARG A 143 -5.95 9.25 14.44
N GLU A 144 -6.98 9.12 15.29
CA GLU A 144 -8.19 9.93 15.22
C GLU A 144 -7.89 11.43 15.40
N LEU A 145 -7.06 11.76 16.38
CA LEU A 145 -6.64 13.15 16.62
C LEU A 145 -5.88 13.71 15.41
N GLY A 146 -4.98 12.93 14.83
CA GLY A 146 -4.24 13.34 13.62
C GLY A 146 -5.18 13.62 12.44
N PHE A 147 -6.11 12.71 12.16
CA PHE A 147 -7.09 12.89 11.08
C PHE A 147 -8.00 14.10 11.30
N ARG A 148 -8.54 14.27 12.52
CA ARG A 148 -9.34 15.46 12.86
C ARG A 148 -8.55 16.74 12.75
N ALA A 149 -7.29 16.76 13.20
CA ALA A 149 -6.44 17.93 13.08
C ALA A 149 -6.23 18.35 11.62
N GLN A 150 -6.01 17.39 10.72
CA GLN A 150 -5.87 17.64 9.28
C GLN A 150 -7.18 18.15 8.65
N ILE A 151 -8.32 17.52 8.99
CA ILE A 151 -9.65 17.93 8.51
C ILE A 151 -9.97 19.36 8.93
N VAL A 152 -9.89 19.65 10.24
CA VAL A 152 -10.21 21.00 10.79
C VAL A 152 -9.24 22.07 10.26
N SER A 153 -8.04 21.67 9.88
CA SER A 153 -7.06 22.59 9.28
C SER A 153 -7.29 22.86 7.79
N GLY A 154 -8.39 22.37 7.21
CA GLY A 154 -8.77 22.62 5.81
C GLY A 154 -7.80 22.00 4.80
N ARG A 155 -7.23 20.80 5.10
CA ARG A 155 -6.43 20.07 4.12
C ARG A 155 -7.32 19.53 3.02
N THR A 156 -6.80 19.48 1.77
CA THR A 156 -7.34 18.59 0.75
C THR A 156 -7.10 17.15 1.22
N ILE A 157 -8.15 16.35 1.27
CA ILE A 157 -8.05 14.95 1.72
C ILE A 157 -7.90 14.04 0.51
N LEU A 158 -6.79 13.32 0.45
CA LEU A 158 -6.56 12.29 -0.55
C LEU A 158 -6.99 10.93 -0.01
N LEU A 159 -7.86 10.26 -0.76
CA LEU A 159 -8.32 8.89 -0.55
C LEU A 159 -7.97 8.02 -1.76
N SER A 160 -7.80 6.72 -1.53
CA SER A 160 -7.40 5.79 -2.60
C SER A 160 -8.56 5.06 -3.26
N SER A 161 -9.80 5.20 -2.75
CA SER A 161 -10.99 4.49 -3.25
C SER A 161 -12.29 5.21 -2.93
N GLU A 162 -13.36 4.89 -3.68
CA GLU A 162 -14.73 5.30 -3.32
C GLU A 162 -15.19 4.64 -2.01
N SER A 163 -14.75 3.41 -1.75
CA SER A 163 -14.98 2.75 -0.47
C SER A 163 -14.41 3.58 0.69
N ALA A 164 -13.20 4.11 0.55
CA ALA A 164 -12.62 5.02 1.54
C ALA A 164 -13.37 6.36 1.63
N LEU A 165 -13.91 6.87 0.51
CA LEU A 165 -14.76 8.08 0.51
C LEU A 165 -16.06 7.87 1.29
N LEU A 166 -16.71 6.73 1.13
CA LEU A 166 -17.90 6.37 1.90
C LEU A 166 -17.59 6.30 3.40
N ASP A 167 -16.46 5.71 3.76
CA ASP A 167 -15.98 5.69 5.15
C ASP A 167 -15.68 7.08 5.69
N PHE A 168 -15.01 7.92 4.91
CA PHE A 168 -14.75 9.31 5.30
C PHE A 168 -16.05 10.05 5.59
N ARG A 169 -17.03 9.99 4.69
CA ARG A 169 -18.34 10.64 4.88
C ARG A 169 -19.08 10.11 6.10
N LYS A 170 -19.00 8.80 6.34
CA LYS A 170 -19.60 8.15 7.51
C LYS A 170 -18.98 8.61 8.82
N PHE A 171 -17.64 8.69 8.88
CA PHE A 171 -16.93 8.96 10.13
C PHE A 171 -16.72 10.46 10.41
N TYR A 172 -16.78 11.29 9.36
CA TYR A 172 -16.59 12.76 9.44
C TYR A 172 -17.68 13.53 8.68
N PRO A 173 -18.98 13.32 9.02
CA PRO A 173 -20.11 13.86 8.23
C PRO A 173 -20.15 15.39 8.20
N GLY A 174 -19.49 16.07 9.13
CA GLY A 174 -19.41 17.55 9.18
C GLY A 174 -18.17 18.14 8.49
N SER A 175 -17.38 17.34 7.79
CA SER A 175 -16.19 17.84 7.10
C SER A 175 -16.53 18.70 5.90
N THR A 176 -15.88 19.85 5.80
CA THR A 176 -15.92 20.76 4.62
C THR A 176 -14.64 20.68 3.78
N SER A 177 -13.75 19.72 4.09
CA SER A 177 -12.52 19.53 3.32
C SER A 177 -12.82 19.19 1.86
N ASP A 178 -12.02 19.71 0.94
CA ASP A 178 -11.97 19.19 -0.41
C ASP A 178 -11.46 17.75 -0.40
N ILE A 179 -12.11 16.86 -1.14
CA ILE A 179 -11.77 15.43 -1.16
C ILE A 179 -11.43 15.02 -2.57
N SER A 180 -10.30 14.37 -2.73
CA SER A 180 -9.88 13.78 -3.99
C SER A 180 -9.71 12.27 -3.83
N VAL A 181 -10.38 11.49 -4.67
CA VAL A 181 -10.15 10.06 -4.80
C VAL A 181 -9.18 9.84 -5.94
N VAL A 182 -7.99 9.33 -5.63
CA VAL A 182 -6.96 8.99 -6.62
C VAL A 182 -6.54 7.54 -6.44
N ARG A 183 -7.01 6.69 -7.35
CA ARG A 183 -6.71 5.26 -7.37
C ARG A 183 -5.31 5.04 -7.86
N PHE A 184 -4.43 4.46 -7.03
CA PHE A 184 -3.08 4.21 -7.51
C PHE A 184 -2.99 2.94 -8.35
N ALA A 185 -2.05 2.95 -9.30
CA ALA A 185 -1.65 1.79 -10.07
C ALA A 185 -0.14 1.59 -9.92
N THR A 186 0.33 0.36 -10.00
CA THR A 186 1.74 0.01 -9.85
C THR A 186 2.36 -0.28 -11.20
N TRP A 187 3.52 0.33 -11.48
CA TRP A 187 4.36 0.00 -12.63
C TRP A 187 5.55 -0.83 -12.17
N PRO A 188 5.62 -2.11 -12.51
CA PRO A 188 6.79 -2.93 -12.19
C PRO A 188 8.02 -2.41 -12.92
N ALA A 189 9.04 -1.97 -12.18
CA ALA A 189 10.30 -1.56 -12.77
C ALA A 189 10.97 -2.74 -13.51
N ALA A 190 11.73 -2.46 -14.58
CA ALA A 190 12.41 -3.50 -15.36
C ALA A 190 13.32 -4.40 -14.50
N SER A 191 14.00 -3.81 -13.51
CA SER A 191 14.82 -4.56 -12.54
C SER A 191 14.01 -5.53 -11.68
N SER A 192 12.73 -5.22 -11.41
CA SER A 192 11.83 -6.10 -10.66
C SER A 192 11.23 -7.23 -11.53
N LEU A 193 11.40 -7.16 -12.84
CA LEU A 193 10.95 -8.19 -13.80
C LEU A 193 12.08 -9.10 -14.26
N SER A 194 13.32 -8.88 -13.80
CA SER A 194 14.52 -9.59 -14.27
C SER A 194 14.62 -11.04 -13.79
N ALA A 195 13.93 -11.41 -12.71
CA ALA A 195 13.98 -12.77 -12.17
C ALA A 195 13.17 -13.75 -13.06
N ASP A 196 13.79 -14.87 -13.42
CA ASP A 196 13.10 -15.96 -14.13
C ASP A 196 12.11 -16.67 -13.20
N PRO A 197 10.78 -16.66 -13.53
CA PRO A 197 9.76 -17.29 -12.70
C PRO A 197 9.99 -18.76 -12.43
N THR A 198 10.54 -19.50 -13.40
CA THR A 198 10.79 -20.95 -13.26
C THR A 198 11.93 -21.19 -12.27
N ALA A 199 13.02 -20.44 -12.39
CA ALA A 199 14.16 -20.53 -11.47
C ALA A 199 13.77 -20.16 -10.05
N VAL A 200 12.99 -19.07 -9.87
CA VAL A 200 12.52 -18.63 -8.56
C VAL A 200 11.55 -19.65 -7.94
N THR A 201 10.63 -20.22 -8.72
CA THR A 201 9.72 -21.26 -8.22
C THR A 201 10.51 -22.48 -7.72
N ALA A 202 11.56 -22.89 -8.46
CA ALA A 202 12.45 -23.99 -8.07
C ALA A 202 13.28 -23.66 -6.82
N GLU A 203 13.80 -22.42 -6.69
CA GLU A 203 14.55 -21.94 -5.53
C GLU A 203 13.77 -22.10 -4.22
N TYR A 204 12.47 -21.81 -4.27
CA TYR A 204 11.57 -21.97 -3.11
C TYR A 204 10.93 -23.36 -3.02
N ASN A 205 11.36 -24.33 -3.83
CA ASN A 205 10.84 -25.71 -3.87
C ASN A 205 9.31 -25.75 -4.00
N LEU A 206 8.70 -24.83 -4.73
CA LEU A 206 7.26 -24.79 -4.93
C LEU A 206 6.84 -25.79 -6.04
N PRO A 207 5.65 -26.40 -5.93
CA PRO A 207 5.12 -27.22 -7.02
C PRO A 207 4.79 -26.36 -8.24
N SER A 208 4.59 -27.01 -9.39
CA SER A 208 4.21 -26.32 -10.64
C SER A 208 2.87 -25.58 -10.57
N ARG A 209 2.04 -25.91 -9.60
CA ARG A 209 0.75 -25.26 -9.32
C ARG A 209 0.68 -24.90 -7.85
N TYR A 210 0.61 -23.62 -7.56
CA TYR A 210 0.46 -23.09 -6.21
C TYR A 210 -0.34 -21.78 -6.27
N PHE A 211 -0.92 -21.42 -5.14
CA PHE A 211 -1.53 -20.11 -4.91
C PHE A 211 -0.54 -19.20 -4.20
N TYR A 212 -0.67 -17.88 -4.38
CA TYR A 212 0.27 -16.95 -3.79
C TYR A 212 -0.44 -15.92 -2.91
N LEU A 213 0.05 -15.74 -1.69
CA LEU A 213 -0.46 -14.79 -0.68
C LEU A 213 0.69 -13.88 -0.21
N PRO A 214 1.06 -12.83 -0.96
CA PRO A 214 2.16 -11.92 -0.64
C PRO A 214 1.73 -10.80 0.32
N ASN A 215 1.32 -11.15 1.52
CA ASN A 215 0.88 -10.17 2.53
C ASN A 215 1.75 -10.25 3.79
N GLN A 216 2.05 -9.07 4.37
CA GLN A 216 2.67 -9.01 5.69
C GLN A 216 1.75 -9.66 6.73
N PHE A 217 2.34 -10.29 7.77
CA PHE A 217 1.58 -10.96 8.83
C PHE A 217 0.94 -9.96 9.81
N TRP A 218 0.06 -9.14 9.27
CA TRP A 218 -0.78 -8.26 10.06
C TRP A 218 -2.17 -8.87 10.23
N ARG A 219 -2.74 -8.75 11.41
CA ARG A 219 -3.99 -9.42 11.76
C ARG A 219 -5.14 -9.16 10.78
N HIS A 220 -5.25 -7.94 10.25
CA HIS A 220 -6.28 -7.62 9.26
C HIS A 220 -6.05 -8.25 7.88
N LYS A 221 -4.84 -8.77 7.60
CA LYS A 221 -4.54 -9.55 6.38
C LYS A 221 -5.08 -10.97 6.43
N ASN A 222 -5.52 -11.43 7.62
CA ASN A 222 -6.39 -12.59 7.80
C ASN A 222 -5.84 -13.93 7.27
N HIS A 223 -4.58 -14.23 7.54
CA HIS A 223 -3.94 -15.49 7.17
C HIS A 223 -4.67 -16.71 7.74
N GLN A 224 -5.40 -16.54 8.85
CA GLN A 224 -6.13 -17.63 9.51
C GLN A 224 -7.13 -18.30 8.57
N VAL A 225 -7.90 -17.54 7.80
CA VAL A 225 -8.91 -18.12 6.88
C VAL A 225 -8.26 -18.99 5.80
N ALA A 226 -7.03 -18.67 5.39
CA ALA A 226 -6.28 -19.50 4.42
C ALA A 226 -5.86 -20.84 5.04
N ILE A 227 -5.45 -20.86 6.31
CA ILE A 227 -5.14 -22.07 7.06
C ILE A 227 -6.40 -22.94 7.23
N ASP A 228 -7.49 -22.32 7.63
CA ASP A 228 -8.78 -23.02 7.82
C ASP A 228 -9.26 -23.64 6.50
N ALA A 229 -9.11 -22.93 5.37
CA ALA A 229 -9.42 -23.45 4.04
C ALA A 229 -8.51 -24.63 3.66
N LEU A 230 -7.21 -24.55 3.91
CA LEU A 230 -6.28 -25.66 3.68
C LEU A 230 -6.62 -26.87 4.55
N ALA A 231 -7.02 -26.67 5.81
CA ALA A 231 -7.46 -27.76 6.69
C ALA A 231 -8.73 -28.44 6.15
N ILE A 232 -9.67 -27.70 5.55
CA ILE A 232 -10.85 -28.26 4.86
C ILE A 232 -10.41 -29.10 3.67
N LEU A 233 -9.53 -28.55 2.81
CA LEU A 233 -9.05 -29.21 1.62
C LEU A 233 -8.30 -30.51 1.94
N LYS A 234 -7.44 -30.51 2.95
CA LYS A 234 -6.74 -31.70 3.43
C LYS A 234 -7.70 -32.81 3.86
N ARG A 235 -8.78 -32.47 4.58
CA ARG A 235 -9.83 -33.45 4.92
C ARG A 235 -10.58 -34.00 3.70
N ARG A 236 -10.65 -33.21 2.61
CA ARG A 236 -11.21 -33.65 1.31
C ARG A 236 -10.21 -34.48 0.49
N GLY A 237 -8.99 -34.72 0.98
CA GLY A 237 -7.93 -35.45 0.26
C GLY A 237 -7.27 -34.64 -0.85
N LEU A 238 -7.38 -33.30 -0.83
CA LEU A 238 -6.77 -32.40 -1.80
C LEU A 238 -5.50 -31.79 -1.23
N ASP A 239 -4.38 -31.98 -1.94
CA ASP A 239 -3.07 -31.45 -1.58
C ASP A 239 -2.81 -30.15 -2.33
N ILE A 240 -3.07 -29.01 -1.68
CA ILE A 240 -2.97 -27.67 -2.25
C ILE A 240 -1.89 -26.89 -1.50
N VAL A 241 -1.05 -26.16 -2.25
CA VAL A 241 0.00 -25.32 -1.71
C VAL A 241 -0.35 -23.84 -1.86
N ILE A 242 -0.29 -23.11 -0.74
CA ILE A 242 -0.29 -21.65 -0.69
C ILE A 242 1.12 -21.20 -0.31
N ALA A 243 1.82 -20.53 -1.22
CA ALA A 243 3.07 -19.84 -0.93
C ALA A 243 2.75 -18.49 -0.29
N VAL A 244 3.40 -18.17 0.82
CA VAL A 244 3.14 -16.95 1.60
C VAL A 244 4.42 -16.19 1.82
N SER A 245 4.47 -14.91 1.48
CA SER A 245 5.63 -14.06 1.73
C SER A 245 5.24 -12.73 2.37
N GLY A 246 6.14 -12.19 3.18
CA GLY A 246 5.93 -10.91 3.86
C GLY A 246 6.62 -10.85 5.21
N SER A 247 6.69 -9.67 5.82
CA SER A 247 7.25 -9.51 7.16
C SER A 247 6.38 -10.23 8.19
N LYS A 248 7.06 -10.96 9.08
CA LYS A 248 6.44 -11.58 10.26
C LYS A 248 6.21 -10.59 11.40
N ASP A 249 6.79 -9.38 11.30
CA ASP A 249 6.80 -8.43 12.40
C ASP A 249 5.61 -7.47 12.30
N ASP A 250 4.70 -7.53 13.29
CA ASP A 250 3.70 -6.50 13.56
C ASP A 250 3.92 -5.94 14.96
N PRO A 251 4.37 -4.68 15.10
CA PRO A 251 4.57 -4.05 16.42
C PRO A 251 3.29 -3.97 17.27
N ARG A 252 2.12 -4.10 16.65
CA ARG A 252 0.80 -4.07 17.34
C ARG A 252 0.45 -5.43 17.93
N GLU A 253 0.90 -6.52 17.28
CA GLU A 253 0.58 -7.90 17.58
C GLU A 253 1.83 -8.80 17.42
N PRO A 254 2.84 -8.66 18.29
CA PRO A 254 4.15 -9.36 18.12
C PRO A 254 4.04 -10.89 18.05
N ASN A 255 3.00 -11.47 18.64
CA ASN A 255 2.80 -12.92 18.69
C ASN A 255 2.00 -13.46 17.48
N TYR A 256 1.39 -12.60 16.66
CA TYR A 256 0.45 -13.03 15.62
C TYR A 256 1.07 -14.06 14.65
N PHE A 257 2.30 -13.83 14.17
CA PHE A 257 2.98 -14.79 13.29
C PHE A 257 3.18 -16.15 13.99
N GLY A 258 3.65 -16.14 15.25
CA GLY A 258 3.84 -17.37 16.02
C GLY A 258 2.54 -18.15 16.21
N ASP A 259 1.43 -17.46 16.43
CA ASP A 259 0.13 -18.09 16.59
C ASP A 259 -0.38 -18.69 15.28
N ILE A 260 -0.20 -18.00 14.16
CA ILE A 260 -0.47 -18.53 12.80
C ILE A 260 0.33 -19.82 12.54
N MET A 261 1.63 -19.84 12.86
CA MET A 261 2.46 -21.04 12.63
C MET A 261 2.11 -22.20 13.55
N LYS A 262 1.63 -21.94 14.77
CA LYS A 262 1.07 -22.99 15.64
C LYS A 262 -0.19 -23.60 15.04
N GLU A 263 -1.06 -22.81 14.44
CA GLU A 263 -2.25 -23.31 13.74
C GLU A 263 -1.88 -24.16 12.52
N VAL A 264 -0.87 -23.75 11.76
CA VAL A 264 -0.32 -24.55 10.65
C VAL A 264 0.13 -25.92 11.16
N ALA A 265 0.93 -25.95 12.25
CA ALA A 265 1.42 -27.19 12.85
C ALA A 265 0.27 -28.04 13.44
N ARG A 266 -0.70 -27.43 14.11
CA ARG A 266 -1.86 -28.13 14.68
C ARG A 266 -2.66 -28.90 13.64
N HIS A 267 -2.72 -28.38 12.42
CA HIS A 267 -3.41 -29.01 11.30
C HIS A 267 -2.49 -29.87 10.42
N GLY A 268 -1.18 -29.93 10.72
CA GLY A 268 -0.16 -30.65 9.93
C GLY A 268 -0.05 -30.08 8.51
N LEU A 269 -0.08 -28.75 8.34
CA LEU A 269 -0.15 -28.05 7.06
C LEU A 269 1.18 -27.43 6.62
N GLU A 270 2.31 -27.86 7.19
CA GLU A 270 3.63 -27.27 6.95
C GLU A 270 4.02 -27.30 5.47
N GLU A 271 3.63 -28.36 4.77
CA GLU A 271 3.88 -28.49 3.33
C GLU A 271 2.85 -27.76 2.46
N ASN A 272 1.70 -27.39 3.04
CA ASN A 272 0.61 -26.73 2.32
C ASN A 272 0.64 -25.20 2.49
N PHE A 273 1.02 -24.69 3.66
CA PHE A 273 1.16 -23.27 3.97
C PHE A 273 2.65 -22.93 4.05
N ARG A 274 3.25 -22.55 2.92
CA ARG A 274 4.71 -22.40 2.80
C ARG A 274 5.13 -20.96 2.99
N TYR A 275 5.65 -20.64 4.17
CA TYR A 275 6.17 -19.32 4.45
C TYR A 275 7.58 -19.14 3.88
N LEU A 276 7.74 -18.18 2.97
CA LEU A 276 8.96 -17.89 2.23
C LEU A 276 9.80 -16.76 2.85
N GLY A 277 9.29 -16.11 3.89
CA GLY A 277 9.97 -14.95 4.50
C GLY A 277 9.74 -13.64 3.76
N MET A 278 10.59 -12.65 4.09
CA MET A 278 10.74 -11.43 3.30
C MET A 278 11.66 -11.73 2.12
N ILE A 279 11.09 -11.74 0.92
CA ILE A 279 11.81 -12.05 -0.32
C ILE A 279 12.02 -10.79 -1.17
N PRO A 280 12.99 -10.78 -2.09
CA PRO A 280 13.19 -9.67 -3.02
C PRO A 280 11.94 -9.37 -3.86
N LEU A 281 11.70 -8.11 -4.20
CA LEU A 281 10.52 -7.71 -4.99
C LEU A 281 10.49 -8.41 -6.36
N ALA A 282 11.65 -8.67 -6.97
CA ALA A 282 11.75 -9.43 -8.22
C ALA A 282 11.23 -10.86 -8.05
N HIS A 283 11.48 -11.50 -6.91
CA HIS A 283 10.93 -12.84 -6.60
C HIS A 283 9.42 -12.77 -6.31
N VAL A 284 8.94 -11.70 -5.66
CA VAL A 284 7.48 -11.49 -5.48
C VAL A 284 6.78 -11.47 -6.84
N TYR A 285 7.29 -10.69 -7.79
CA TYR A 285 6.70 -10.63 -9.14
C TYR A 285 6.86 -11.94 -9.92
N ALA A 286 8.00 -12.61 -9.81
CA ALA A 286 8.22 -13.91 -10.46
C ALA A 286 7.21 -14.95 -9.97
N LEU A 287 7.02 -15.06 -8.65
CA LEU A 287 6.05 -15.98 -8.04
C LEU A 287 4.61 -15.58 -8.35
N LEU A 288 4.29 -14.30 -8.37
CA LEU A 288 2.94 -13.82 -8.71
C LEU A 288 2.59 -14.20 -10.15
N ARG A 289 3.48 -13.95 -11.11
CA ARG A 289 3.31 -14.24 -12.54
C ARG A 289 3.11 -15.71 -12.83
N SER A 290 3.70 -16.61 -12.05
CA SER A 290 3.63 -18.07 -12.22
C SER A 290 2.65 -18.75 -11.27
N SER A 291 1.98 -18.02 -10.38
CA SER A 291 0.96 -18.59 -9.48
C SER A 291 -0.33 -18.98 -10.24
N THR A 292 -1.07 -19.93 -9.69
CA THR A 292 -2.42 -20.27 -10.16
C THR A 292 -3.35 -19.07 -9.97
N ALA A 293 -3.33 -18.46 -8.78
CA ALA A 293 -4.04 -17.22 -8.47
C ALA A 293 -3.39 -16.50 -7.30
N LEU A 294 -3.59 -15.18 -7.24
CA LEU A 294 -3.39 -14.38 -6.03
C LEU A 294 -4.50 -14.68 -5.02
N ILE A 295 -4.14 -14.86 -3.76
CA ILE A 295 -5.10 -14.85 -2.64
C ILE A 295 -4.89 -13.54 -1.86
N ASN A 296 -5.96 -12.78 -1.63
CA ASN A 296 -5.94 -11.67 -0.67
C ASN A 296 -7.18 -11.72 0.24
N PRO A 297 -7.05 -12.30 1.44
CA PRO A 297 -8.16 -12.51 2.36
C PRO A 297 -8.38 -11.34 3.33
N SER A 298 -7.86 -10.18 3.05
CA SER A 298 -7.88 -9.01 3.94
C SER A 298 -9.28 -8.65 4.41
N ARG A 299 -9.43 -8.29 5.69
CA ARG A 299 -10.69 -7.79 6.28
C ARG A 299 -10.97 -6.33 5.93
N ILE A 300 -9.93 -5.60 5.59
CA ILE A 300 -9.99 -4.18 5.19
C ILE A 300 -8.74 -3.80 4.39
N GLU A 301 -8.93 -2.98 3.40
CA GLU A 301 -7.90 -2.29 2.62
C GLU A 301 -8.36 -0.85 2.34
N GLY A 302 -7.41 0.06 2.19
CA GLY A 302 -7.70 1.35 1.56
C GLY A 302 -7.64 1.26 0.03
N TRP A 303 -6.64 0.53 -0.45
CA TRP A 303 -6.39 0.06 -1.81
C TRP A 303 -5.28 -0.98 -1.75
N SER A 304 -5.46 -2.11 -2.39
CA SER A 304 -4.50 -3.22 -2.26
C SER A 304 -3.40 -3.16 -3.31
N THR A 305 -2.15 -3.00 -2.88
CA THR A 305 -0.98 -3.04 -3.76
C THR A 305 -0.88 -4.39 -4.48
N THR A 306 -1.07 -5.51 -3.75
CA THR A 306 -0.95 -6.85 -4.33
C THR A 306 -2.03 -7.15 -5.38
N VAL A 307 -3.22 -6.58 -5.23
CA VAL A 307 -4.28 -6.65 -6.25
C VAL A 307 -3.90 -5.85 -7.48
N GLU A 308 -3.33 -4.63 -7.34
CA GLU A 308 -2.84 -3.87 -8.49
C GLU A 308 -1.69 -4.58 -9.22
N GLU A 309 -0.78 -5.19 -8.47
CA GLU A 309 0.29 -6.00 -9.03
C GLU A 309 -0.26 -7.21 -9.81
N ALA A 310 -1.23 -7.93 -9.25
CA ALA A 310 -1.88 -9.05 -9.95
C ALA A 310 -2.61 -8.61 -11.22
N LYS A 311 -3.33 -7.49 -11.17
CA LYS A 311 -3.98 -6.86 -12.34
C LYS A 311 -2.97 -6.54 -13.44
N SER A 312 -1.77 -6.08 -13.09
CA SER A 312 -0.75 -5.72 -14.07
C SER A 312 -0.31 -6.90 -14.94
N PHE A 313 -0.46 -8.12 -14.44
CA PHE A 313 -0.10 -9.37 -15.15
C PHE A 313 -1.32 -10.22 -15.55
N GLY A 314 -2.53 -9.77 -15.30
CA GLY A 314 -3.72 -10.59 -15.55
C GLY A 314 -3.76 -11.89 -14.72
N VAL A 315 -3.17 -11.87 -13.52
CA VAL A 315 -3.20 -13.03 -12.61
C VAL A 315 -4.63 -13.21 -12.09
N PRO A 316 -5.21 -14.42 -12.13
CA PRO A 316 -6.49 -14.70 -11.49
C PRO A 316 -6.45 -14.36 -10.00
N MET A 317 -7.57 -13.92 -9.45
CA MET A 317 -7.62 -13.45 -8.07
C MET A 317 -8.76 -14.11 -7.30
N ILE A 318 -8.47 -14.53 -6.07
CA ILE A 318 -9.43 -15.01 -5.07
C ILE A 318 -9.34 -14.05 -3.88
N LEU A 319 -10.34 -13.22 -3.71
CA LEU A 319 -10.29 -12.08 -2.81
C LEU A 319 -11.42 -12.15 -1.77
N SER A 320 -11.16 -11.64 -0.58
CA SER A 320 -12.26 -11.38 0.36
C SER A 320 -13.27 -10.41 -0.22
N ASP A 321 -14.55 -10.64 0.05
CA ASP A 321 -15.66 -9.82 -0.42
C ASP A 321 -15.78 -8.54 0.40
N ILE A 322 -14.91 -7.58 0.09
CA ILE A 322 -14.94 -6.23 0.64
C ILE A 322 -15.08 -5.20 -0.48
N ASP A 323 -15.73 -4.08 -0.18
CA ASP A 323 -16.10 -3.06 -1.17
C ASP A 323 -14.93 -2.62 -2.05
N VAL A 324 -13.75 -2.42 -1.44
CA VAL A 324 -12.55 -1.98 -2.16
C VAL A 324 -12.01 -3.05 -3.13
N HIS A 325 -12.10 -4.33 -2.81
CA HIS A 325 -11.70 -5.40 -3.73
C HIS A 325 -12.62 -5.46 -4.94
N ARG A 326 -13.94 -5.29 -4.73
CA ARG A 326 -14.92 -5.19 -5.83
C ARG A 326 -14.67 -3.97 -6.71
N GLU A 327 -14.43 -2.80 -6.08
CA GLU A 327 -14.08 -1.56 -6.80
C GLU A 327 -12.81 -1.74 -7.62
N GLN A 328 -11.76 -2.33 -7.03
CA GLN A 328 -10.44 -2.44 -7.63
C GLN A 328 -10.40 -3.39 -8.83
N THR A 329 -11.22 -4.43 -8.83
CA THR A 329 -11.23 -5.46 -9.86
C THR A 329 -12.42 -5.37 -10.81
N GLY A 330 -13.36 -4.46 -10.58
CA GLY A 330 -14.57 -4.33 -11.39
C GLY A 330 -15.42 -5.61 -11.44
N GLY A 331 -15.35 -6.43 -10.40
CA GLY A 331 -16.09 -7.69 -10.32
C GLY A 331 -15.42 -8.91 -10.99
N MET A 332 -14.21 -8.75 -11.53
CA MET A 332 -13.51 -9.82 -12.29
C MET A 332 -12.74 -10.82 -11.41
N ALA A 333 -12.85 -10.78 -10.11
CA ALA A 333 -12.24 -11.76 -9.20
C ALA A 333 -13.27 -12.78 -8.71
N ARG A 334 -12.79 -13.89 -8.14
CA ARG A 334 -13.61 -14.78 -7.31
C ARG A 334 -13.64 -14.20 -5.89
N TYR A 335 -14.84 -14.09 -5.31
CA TYR A 335 -14.99 -13.47 -3.99
C TYR A 335 -15.51 -14.46 -2.97
N PHE A 336 -15.02 -14.35 -1.73
CA PHE A 336 -15.50 -15.14 -0.59
C PHE A 336 -15.67 -14.25 0.65
N GLY A 337 -16.60 -14.60 1.52
CA GLY A 337 -16.73 -13.91 2.81
C GLY A 337 -15.44 -13.99 3.61
N ALA A 338 -14.97 -12.88 4.20
CA ALA A 338 -13.67 -12.83 4.89
C ALA A 338 -13.50 -13.87 6.01
N ASP A 339 -14.60 -14.41 6.55
CA ASP A 339 -14.63 -15.49 7.55
C ASP A 339 -15.07 -16.84 6.97
N ASP A 340 -15.30 -16.93 5.66
CA ASP A 340 -15.79 -18.13 4.98
C ASP A 340 -14.65 -18.97 4.39
N ALA A 341 -14.03 -19.78 5.24
CA ALA A 341 -13.00 -20.73 4.83
C ALA A 341 -13.52 -21.81 3.87
N GLY A 342 -14.81 -22.14 3.95
CA GLY A 342 -15.45 -23.10 3.06
C GLY A 342 -15.48 -22.60 1.63
N ALA A 343 -16.00 -21.39 1.40
CA ALA A 343 -16.02 -20.76 0.08
C ALA A 343 -14.60 -20.55 -0.48
N LEU A 344 -13.62 -20.16 0.36
CA LEU A 344 -12.23 -20.08 -0.07
C LEU A 344 -11.70 -21.45 -0.52
N ALA A 345 -11.96 -22.52 0.24
CA ALA A 345 -11.56 -23.88 -0.11
C ALA A 345 -12.17 -24.31 -1.44
N ASP A 346 -13.45 -24.02 -1.67
CA ASP A 346 -14.13 -24.34 -2.93
C ASP A 346 -13.48 -23.59 -4.11
N HIS A 347 -13.23 -22.30 -3.99
CA HIS A 347 -12.55 -21.52 -5.04
C HIS A 347 -11.13 -22.01 -5.34
N LEU A 348 -10.38 -22.45 -4.30
CA LEU A 348 -9.06 -23.04 -4.49
C LEU A 348 -9.14 -24.36 -5.26
N SER A 349 -10.08 -25.23 -4.87
CA SER A 349 -10.33 -26.51 -5.55
C SER A 349 -10.72 -26.31 -7.01
N ASP A 350 -11.70 -25.46 -7.29
CA ASP A 350 -12.18 -25.18 -8.64
C ASP A 350 -11.07 -24.61 -9.54
N SER A 351 -10.25 -23.70 -9.00
CA SER A 351 -9.13 -23.12 -9.75
C SER A 351 -8.07 -24.14 -10.16
N LEU A 352 -8.00 -25.28 -9.47
CA LEU A 352 -7.14 -26.40 -9.89
C LEU A 352 -7.79 -27.28 -10.96
N GLN A 353 -9.11 -27.39 -10.96
CA GLN A 353 -9.84 -28.18 -11.95
C GLN A 353 -9.90 -27.50 -13.33
N ASP A 354 -9.86 -26.16 -13.38
CA ASP A 354 -9.85 -25.34 -14.60
C ASP A 354 -8.62 -25.61 -15.52
N GLY A 355 -7.84 -26.56 -15.20
CA GLY A 355 -6.85 -27.35 -15.90
C GLY A 355 -5.88 -26.62 -16.83
N GLY A 356 -4.59 -26.76 -16.61
CA GLY A 356 -3.52 -26.37 -17.50
C GLY A 356 -2.24 -26.03 -16.70
N ARG A 357 -1.10 -26.18 -17.36
CA ARG A 357 0.19 -25.70 -16.83
C ARG A 357 0.12 -24.17 -16.73
N VAL A 358 0.38 -23.63 -15.54
CA VAL A 358 0.51 -22.17 -15.39
C VAL A 358 1.79 -21.73 -16.09
N VAL A 359 1.65 -20.90 -17.12
CA VAL A 359 2.77 -20.22 -17.79
C VAL A 359 2.92 -18.84 -17.17
N ALA A 360 4.15 -18.38 -16.99
CA ALA A 360 4.42 -17.04 -16.47
C ALA A 360 3.80 -15.97 -17.38
N ARG A 361 3.08 -15.04 -16.78
CA ARG A 361 2.31 -13.99 -17.47
C ARG A 361 3.16 -12.74 -17.66
N ASP A 362 2.91 -12.07 -18.78
CA ASP A 362 3.49 -10.77 -19.09
C ASP A 362 2.59 -9.61 -18.65
N LEU A 363 3.11 -8.38 -18.72
CA LEU A 363 2.34 -7.19 -18.44
C LEU A 363 1.17 -7.01 -19.42
N LEU A 364 0.01 -6.65 -18.90
CA LEU A 364 -1.16 -6.37 -19.72
C LEU A 364 -1.05 -5.02 -20.44
N PRO A 365 -1.62 -4.88 -21.65
CA PRO A 365 -1.57 -3.64 -22.44
C PRO A 365 -2.22 -2.42 -21.76
N ASP A 366 -3.27 -2.63 -20.95
CA ASP A 366 -4.01 -1.57 -20.26
C ASP A 366 -3.24 -0.93 -19.09
N LEU A 367 -2.11 -1.51 -18.72
CA LEU A 367 -1.29 -1.03 -17.62
C LEU A 367 -0.83 0.42 -17.84
N ASP A 368 -0.40 0.78 -19.06
CA ASP A 368 0.08 2.13 -19.36
C ASP A 368 -1.00 3.18 -19.11
N ASP A 369 -2.24 2.91 -19.52
CA ASP A 369 -3.37 3.81 -19.31
C ASP A 369 -3.72 3.95 -17.82
N ARG A 370 -3.68 2.87 -17.05
CA ARG A 370 -3.96 2.90 -15.60
C ARG A 370 -2.93 3.73 -14.84
N VAL A 371 -1.65 3.54 -15.11
CA VAL A 371 -0.60 4.30 -14.42
C VAL A 371 -0.55 5.76 -14.88
N ARG A 372 -0.86 6.04 -16.14
CA ARG A 372 -1.00 7.39 -16.67
C ARG A 372 -2.13 8.13 -15.96
N THR A 373 -3.30 7.48 -15.85
CA THR A 373 -4.47 8.05 -15.14
C THR A 373 -4.09 8.36 -13.69
N PHE A 374 -3.43 7.45 -12.99
CA PHE A 374 -2.97 7.69 -11.63
C PHE A 374 -2.06 8.94 -11.54
N ALA A 375 -1.05 9.05 -12.40
CA ALA A 375 -0.12 10.18 -12.37
C ALA A 375 -0.83 11.52 -12.68
N THR A 376 -1.69 11.55 -13.70
CA THR A 376 -2.39 12.77 -14.12
C THR A 376 -3.44 13.21 -13.11
N ASP A 377 -4.17 12.28 -12.50
CA ASP A 377 -5.14 12.59 -11.44
C ASP A 377 -4.44 13.15 -10.20
N PHE A 378 -3.30 12.54 -9.82
CA PHE A 378 -2.50 13.02 -8.70
C PHE A 378 -1.95 14.44 -8.97
N ALA A 379 -1.36 14.69 -10.13
CA ALA A 379 -0.87 16.02 -10.53
C ALA A 379 -2.01 17.05 -10.58
N SER A 380 -3.18 16.66 -11.08
CA SER A 380 -4.37 17.53 -11.16
C SER A 380 -4.88 17.91 -9.75
N MET A 381 -4.90 16.96 -8.81
CA MET A 381 -5.24 17.22 -7.41
C MET A 381 -4.26 18.23 -6.80
N LEU A 382 -2.96 18.06 -7.00
CA LEU A 382 -1.96 19.00 -6.48
C LEU A 382 -2.15 20.41 -7.02
N ARG A 383 -2.42 20.56 -8.32
CA ARG A 383 -2.69 21.87 -8.95
C ARG A 383 -3.93 22.54 -8.36
N ARG A 384 -5.04 21.81 -8.18
CA ARG A 384 -6.24 22.34 -7.53
C ARG A 384 -5.94 22.78 -6.10
N THR A 385 -5.20 21.97 -5.33
CA THR A 385 -4.81 22.32 -3.94
C THR A 385 -3.94 23.58 -3.92
N ALA A 386 -3.00 23.74 -4.84
CA ALA A 386 -2.17 24.94 -4.95
C ALA A 386 -3.01 26.20 -5.25
N ALA A 387 -3.97 26.08 -6.18
CA ALA A 387 -4.82 27.20 -6.61
C ALA A 387 -5.86 27.65 -5.56
N ALA A 388 -6.28 26.77 -4.68
CA ALA A 388 -7.33 27.07 -3.69
C ALA A 388 -6.93 28.07 -2.59
N ARG A 389 -5.68 28.52 -2.54
CA ARG A 389 -5.13 29.49 -1.58
C ARG A 389 -4.62 30.80 -2.17
N VAL A 390 -4.94 31.09 -3.44
CA VAL A 390 -4.61 32.40 -4.08
C VAL A 390 -5.70 33.43 -3.81
#